data_ede06eadf5e8085537057413ec5ad11c
#
_entry.id   ede06eadf5e8085537057413ec5ad11c
#
_cell.length_a   1.000
_cell.length_b   1.000
_cell.length_c   1.000
_cell.angle_alpha   90.00
_cell.angle_beta   90.00
_cell.angle_gamma   90.00
#
_symmetry.space_group_name_H-M   'P 1'
#
loop_
_entity.id
_entity.type
_entity.pdbx_description
1 polymer ?
#
loop_
_entity_poly.entity_id
_entity_poly.type
_entity_poly.pdbx_seq_one_letter_code
_entity_poly.pdbx_strand_id
1 'polypeptide(L)'
;MKNQITIREAVTENDVAAFWEQLHAYHKRDIFPDSDKEDLEYFLGQAYRDHMMKINGRPQDRCFFLFFHRGGQDIGFAMPVIFTTEDGKCFIMEFCVYPEFRGSGTGKACAAALLDWAKKHGARYAELNYGGNERRRH
;
A
#
# COMPACT_ATOMS: atom_id res chain seq x y z
N MET A 1 -11.52 15.47 12.65
CA MET A 1 -10.59 15.78 13.75
C MET A 1 -9.16 15.77 13.24
N LYS A 2 -8.31 16.60 13.83
CA LYS A 2 -6.94 16.81 13.34
C LYS A 2 -6.07 15.54 13.31
N ASN A 3 -6.33 14.60 14.21
CA ASN A 3 -5.51 13.39 14.34
C ASN A 3 -6.11 12.17 13.68
N GLN A 4 -7.23 12.35 13.00
CA GLN A 4 -7.87 11.24 12.30
C GLN A 4 -7.10 10.90 11.04
N ILE A 5 -6.88 9.60 10.82
CA ILE A 5 -6.23 9.12 9.61
C ILE A 5 -7.28 9.00 8.52
N THR A 6 -6.99 9.60 7.38
CA THR A 6 -7.82 9.50 6.18
C THR A 6 -7.04 8.83 5.05
N ILE A 7 -7.75 8.34 4.06
CA ILE A 7 -7.16 7.68 2.89
C ILE A 7 -7.29 8.62 1.70
N ARG A 8 -6.17 8.85 1.01
CA ARG A 8 -6.13 9.66 -0.20
C ARG A 8 -5.64 8.77 -1.35
N GLU A 9 -6.45 8.63 -2.39
CA GLU A 9 -6.06 7.85 -3.56
C GLU A 9 -5.14 8.67 -4.47
N ALA A 10 -4.04 8.07 -4.92
CA ALA A 10 -3.14 8.68 -5.89
C ALA A 10 -3.70 8.44 -7.29
N VAL A 11 -4.20 9.51 -7.91
CA VAL A 11 -4.88 9.44 -9.22
C VAL A 11 -4.13 10.25 -10.28
N THR A 12 -3.64 11.45 -9.93
CA THR A 12 -2.91 12.28 -10.89
C THR A 12 -1.53 11.70 -11.16
N GLU A 13 -0.94 12.06 -12.31
CA GLU A 13 0.43 11.62 -12.64
C GLU A 13 1.43 11.96 -11.54
N ASN A 14 1.33 13.16 -10.97
CA ASN A 14 2.24 13.59 -9.91
C ASN A 14 2.06 12.74 -8.65
N ASP A 15 0.84 12.46 -8.26
CA ASP A 15 0.55 11.62 -7.09
C ASP A 15 1.03 10.19 -7.30
N VAL A 16 0.80 9.63 -8.48
CA VAL A 16 1.24 8.28 -8.80
C VAL A 16 2.77 8.20 -8.81
N ALA A 17 3.44 9.19 -9.37
CA ALA A 17 4.90 9.25 -9.34
C ALA A 17 5.43 9.32 -7.91
N ALA A 18 4.81 10.15 -7.06
CA ALA A 18 5.18 10.26 -5.66
C ALA A 18 4.97 8.94 -4.92
N PHE A 19 3.87 8.23 -5.22
CA PHE A 19 3.60 6.93 -4.63
C PHE A 19 4.72 5.93 -4.97
N TRP A 20 5.11 5.85 -6.25
CA TRP A 20 6.16 4.92 -6.67
C TRP A 20 7.51 5.27 -6.06
N GLU A 21 7.81 6.56 -5.90
CA GLU A 21 9.03 6.98 -5.23
C GLU A 21 9.08 6.48 -3.78
N GLN A 22 7.97 6.60 -3.04
CA GLN A 22 7.88 6.12 -1.68
C GLN A 22 7.93 4.60 -1.60
N LEU A 23 7.28 3.91 -2.52
CA LEU A 23 7.30 2.46 -2.57
C LEU A 23 8.72 1.93 -2.81
N HIS A 24 9.44 2.54 -3.74
CA HIS A 24 10.83 2.16 -4.01
C HIS A 24 11.72 2.37 -2.78
N ALA A 25 11.56 3.49 -2.08
CA ALA A 25 12.31 3.78 -0.86
C ALA A 25 12.00 2.74 0.22
N TYR A 26 10.74 2.36 0.35
CA TYR A 26 10.30 1.34 1.29
C TYR A 26 10.92 -0.02 0.96
N HIS A 27 10.89 -0.44 -0.30
CA HIS A 27 11.48 -1.70 -0.71
C HIS A 27 12.97 -1.76 -0.40
N LYS A 28 13.70 -0.70 -0.69
CA LYS A 28 15.14 -0.64 -0.40
C LYS A 28 15.44 -0.68 1.10
N ARG A 29 14.66 0.06 1.89
CA ARG A 29 14.94 0.25 3.30
C ARG A 29 14.43 -0.90 4.17
N ASP A 30 13.18 -1.33 3.95
CA ASP A 30 12.47 -2.19 4.88
C ASP A 30 12.30 -3.63 4.40
N ILE A 31 12.25 -3.84 3.09
CA ILE A 31 11.95 -5.17 2.54
C ILE A 31 13.20 -5.90 2.08
N PHE A 32 14.11 -5.18 1.41
CA PHE A 32 15.31 -5.76 0.82
C PHE A 32 16.59 -5.08 1.30
N PRO A 33 16.76 -4.82 2.61
CA PRO A 33 17.94 -4.07 3.07
C PRO A 33 19.26 -4.81 2.84
N ASP A 34 19.24 -6.16 2.92
CA ASP A 34 20.42 -7.01 2.69
C ASP A 34 20.27 -7.83 1.42
N SER A 35 19.53 -7.39 0.57
CA SER A 35 18.92 -7.79 -0.68
C SER A 35 19.41 -9.05 -1.38
N ASP A 36 18.45 -9.85 -1.72
CA ASP A 36 18.44 -10.61 -2.96
C ASP A 36 18.34 -9.56 -4.10
N LYS A 37 19.44 -9.39 -4.82
CA LYS A 37 19.53 -8.38 -5.87
C LYS A 37 18.50 -8.57 -6.97
N GLU A 38 18.19 -9.82 -7.32
CA GLU A 38 17.23 -10.11 -8.37
C GLU A 38 15.84 -9.65 -7.99
N ASP A 39 15.41 -9.91 -6.75
CA ASP A 39 14.10 -9.48 -6.26
C ASP A 39 14.02 -7.96 -6.21
N LEU A 40 15.07 -7.31 -5.70
CA LEU A 40 15.12 -5.86 -5.63
C LEU A 40 15.03 -5.24 -7.02
N GLU A 41 15.81 -5.77 -7.97
CA GLU A 41 15.78 -5.29 -9.35
C GLU A 41 14.40 -5.42 -9.97
N TYR A 42 13.70 -6.54 -9.72
CA TYR A 42 12.35 -6.72 -10.22
C TYR A 42 11.40 -5.67 -9.65
N PHE A 43 11.37 -5.51 -8.33
CA PHE A 43 10.42 -4.59 -7.68
C PHE A 43 10.72 -3.12 -7.95
N LEU A 44 12.00 -2.79 -8.20
CA LEU A 44 12.38 -1.42 -8.60
C LEU A 44 12.25 -1.21 -10.10
N GLY A 45 12.03 -2.28 -10.86
CA GLY A 45 12.04 -2.24 -12.31
C GLY A 45 10.74 -1.78 -12.92
N GLN A 46 10.83 -1.46 -14.20
CA GLN A 46 9.69 -0.99 -14.99
C GLN A 46 8.61 -2.08 -15.15
N ALA A 47 9.02 -3.36 -15.21
CA ALA A 47 8.08 -4.47 -15.40
C ALA A 47 7.06 -4.57 -14.28
N TYR A 48 7.52 -4.47 -13.04
CA TYR A 48 6.62 -4.50 -11.87
C TYR A 48 5.70 -3.30 -11.88
N ARG A 49 6.26 -2.11 -12.11
CA ARG A 49 5.47 -0.87 -12.17
C ARG A 49 4.40 -0.96 -13.25
N ASP A 50 4.77 -1.39 -14.46
CA ASP A 50 3.82 -1.50 -15.57
C ASP A 50 2.71 -2.50 -15.25
N HIS A 51 3.05 -3.63 -14.63
CA HIS A 51 2.07 -4.64 -14.24
C HIS A 51 1.05 -4.05 -13.24
N MET A 52 1.53 -3.36 -12.21
CA MET A 52 0.64 -2.78 -11.20
C MET A 52 -0.16 -1.60 -11.76
N MET A 53 0.41 -0.81 -12.66
CA MET A 53 -0.31 0.27 -13.32
C MET A 53 -1.45 -0.28 -14.19
N LYS A 54 -1.23 -1.40 -14.84
CA LYS A 54 -2.26 -2.07 -15.62
C LYS A 54 -3.41 -2.55 -14.75
N ILE A 55 -3.11 -3.14 -13.60
CA ILE A 55 -4.13 -3.58 -12.64
C ILE A 55 -4.87 -2.38 -12.05
N ASN A 56 -4.19 -1.29 -11.79
CA ASN A 56 -4.81 -0.06 -11.31
C ASN A 56 -5.85 0.49 -12.32
N GLY A 57 -5.57 0.34 -13.62
CA GLY A 57 -6.46 0.84 -14.67
C GLY A 57 -7.65 -0.06 -15.01
N ARG A 58 -7.79 -1.22 -14.37
CA ARG A 58 -8.91 -2.13 -14.65
C ARG A 58 -10.24 -1.55 -14.19
N PRO A 59 -11.35 -1.89 -14.86
CA PRO A 59 -12.69 -1.51 -14.37
C PRO A 59 -13.10 -2.30 -13.12
N GLN A 60 -12.58 -3.52 -12.93
CA GLN A 60 -12.87 -4.39 -11.79
C GLN A 60 -11.58 -5.09 -11.34
N ASP A 61 -11.59 -5.62 -10.13
CA ASP A 61 -10.44 -6.33 -9.56
C ASP A 61 -9.18 -5.46 -9.62
N ARG A 62 -9.34 -4.22 -9.15
CA ARG A 62 -8.33 -3.18 -9.28
C ARG A 62 -7.34 -3.16 -8.14
N CYS A 63 -6.13 -2.75 -8.48
CA CYS A 63 -5.14 -2.26 -7.52
C CYS A 63 -5.37 -0.77 -7.30
N PHE A 64 -5.13 -0.31 -6.07
CA PHE A 64 -5.24 1.10 -5.70
C PHE A 64 -3.94 1.57 -5.09
N PHE A 65 -3.56 2.81 -5.39
CA PHE A 65 -2.38 3.45 -4.80
C PHE A 65 -2.91 4.47 -3.78
N LEU A 66 -2.69 4.19 -2.49
CA LEU A 66 -3.29 4.96 -1.42
C LEU A 66 -2.23 5.57 -0.52
N PHE A 67 -2.48 6.81 -0.09
CA PHE A 67 -1.69 7.44 0.97
C PHE A 67 -2.52 7.50 2.25
N PHE A 68 -1.88 7.23 3.37
CA PHE A 68 -2.45 7.53 4.68
C PHE A 68 -2.12 8.98 5.02
N HIS A 69 -3.13 9.76 5.37
CA HIS A 69 -3.01 11.19 5.59
C HIS A 69 -3.49 11.56 6.99
N ARG A 70 -2.74 12.41 7.66
CA ARG A 70 -3.09 12.88 9.01
C ARG A 70 -2.48 14.25 9.22
N GLY A 71 -3.31 15.21 9.71
CA GLY A 71 -2.80 16.52 10.09
C GLY A 71 -2.13 17.29 8.98
N GLY A 72 -2.61 17.16 7.75
CA GLY A 72 -2.08 17.90 6.61
C GLY A 72 -0.88 17.27 5.93
N GLN A 73 -0.51 16.04 6.30
CA GLN A 73 0.64 15.38 5.68
C GLN A 73 0.42 13.89 5.48
N ASP A 74 1.12 13.33 4.51
CA ASP A 74 1.11 11.89 4.27
C ASP A 74 2.04 11.21 5.28
N ILE A 75 1.55 10.15 5.92
CA ILE A 75 2.29 9.43 6.96
C ILE A 75 2.62 7.99 6.58
N GLY A 76 2.15 7.53 5.42
CA GLY A 76 2.40 6.18 4.93
C GLY A 76 1.63 5.92 3.66
N PHE A 77 1.62 4.67 3.23
CA PHE A 77 0.91 4.28 2.02
C PHE A 77 0.47 2.82 2.08
N ALA A 78 -0.43 2.45 1.17
CA ALA A 78 -0.83 1.06 0.98
C ALA A 78 -1.15 0.81 -0.49
N MET A 79 -1.01 -0.45 -0.90
CA MET A 79 -1.36 -0.89 -2.25
C MET A 79 -2.22 -2.14 -2.17
N PRO A 80 -3.54 -1.98 -2.02
CA PRO A 80 -4.46 -3.12 -2.00
C PRO A 80 -4.97 -3.45 -3.39
N VAL A 81 -5.29 -4.72 -3.60
CA VAL A 81 -6.06 -5.18 -4.76
C VAL A 81 -7.38 -5.73 -4.23
N ILE A 82 -8.51 -5.26 -4.76
CA ILE A 82 -9.84 -5.72 -4.34
C ILE A 82 -10.44 -6.55 -5.46
N PHE A 83 -10.72 -7.81 -5.18
CA PHE A 83 -11.26 -8.77 -6.14
C PHE A 83 -12.79 -8.77 -6.09
N THR A 84 -13.40 -7.71 -6.61
CA THR A 84 -14.85 -7.49 -6.54
C THR A 84 -15.66 -8.50 -7.33
N THR A 85 -15.09 -9.06 -8.40
CA THR A 85 -15.80 -10.06 -9.22
C THR A 85 -15.65 -11.49 -8.67
N GLU A 86 -14.85 -11.66 -7.62
CA GLU A 86 -14.66 -12.94 -6.97
C GLU A 86 -15.39 -12.95 -5.62
N ASP A 87 -14.66 -13.23 -4.56
CA ASP A 87 -15.25 -13.35 -3.22
C ASP A 87 -15.17 -12.07 -2.39
N GLY A 88 -14.71 -10.98 -2.98
CA GLY A 88 -14.57 -9.69 -2.28
C GLY A 88 -13.32 -9.60 -1.41
N LYS A 89 -12.30 -10.41 -1.72
CA LYS A 89 -11.03 -10.31 -0.99
C LYS A 89 -10.32 -9.00 -1.30
N CYS A 90 -9.84 -8.35 -0.26
CA CYS A 90 -8.87 -7.26 -0.39
C CYS A 90 -7.50 -7.82 -0.04
N PHE A 91 -6.63 -7.94 -1.04
CA PHE A 91 -5.27 -8.42 -0.83
C PHE A 91 -4.35 -7.21 -0.70
N ILE A 92 -3.78 -7.03 0.50
CA ILE A 92 -2.92 -5.88 0.77
C ILE A 92 -1.50 -6.26 0.34
N MET A 93 -1.11 -5.78 -0.83
CA MET A 93 0.19 -6.11 -1.41
C MET A 93 1.33 -5.37 -0.72
N GLU A 94 1.11 -4.09 -0.40
CA GLU A 94 2.10 -3.25 0.25
C GLU A 94 1.42 -2.41 1.32
N PHE A 95 2.11 -2.21 2.44
CA PHE A 95 1.63 -1.42 3.57
C PHE A 95 2.84 -0.83 4.29
N CYS A 96 2.87 0.47 4.45
CA CYS A 96 3.98 1.14 5.10
C CYS A 96 3.51 2.35 5.88
N VAL A 97 3.96 2.46 7.12
CA VAL A 97 3.96 3.72 7.87
C VAL A 97 5.39 4.24 7.82
N TYR A 98 5.59 5.49 7.44
CA TYR A 98 6.94 6.04 7.35
C TYR A 98 7.62 6.00 8.71
N PRO A 99 8.95 5.75 8.76
CA PRO A 99 9.65 5.54 10.03
C PRO A 99 9.42 6.63 11.07
N GLU A 100 9.38 7.90 10.66
CA GLU A 100 9.19 9.03 11.57
C GLU A 100 7.81 9.07 12.22
N PHE A 101 6.84 8.33 11.71
CA PHE A 101 5.47 8.30 12.24
C PHE A 101 5.12 6.97 12.92
N ARG A 102 6.06 6.07 13.04
CA ARG A 102 5.84 4.76 13.66
C ARG A 102 5.73 4.89 15.18
N GLY A 103 5.03 3.95 15.79
CA GLY A 103 4.80 3.93 17.23
C GLY A 103 3.47 4.54 17.61
N SER A 104 3.14 4.49 18.89
CA SER A 104 1.91 5.05 19.46
C SER A 104 0.62 4.57 18.78
N GLY A 105 0.64 3.35 18.23
CA GLY A 105 -0.54 2.77 17.60
C GLY A 105 -0.84 3.28 16.20
N THR A 106 0.08 4.03 15.57
CA THR A 106 -0.13 4.58 14.24
C THR A 106 -0.38 3.50 13.20
N GLY A 107 0.41 2.41 13.23
CA GLY A 107 0.22 1.29 12.30
C GLY A 107 -1.15 0.66 12.41
N LYS A 108 -1.63 0.45 13.64
CA LYS A 108 -2.97 -0.07 13.89
C LYS A 108 -4.05 0.87 13.35
N ALA A 109 -3.89 2.16 13.57
CA ALA A 109 -4.84 3.16 13.10
C ALA A 109 -4.88 3.21 11.57
N CYS A 110 -3.73 3.13 10.92
CA CYS A 110 -3.66 3.07 9.46
C CYS A 110 -4.33 1.79 8.93
N ALA A 111 -4.07 0.66 9.57
CA ALA A 111 -4.72 -0.60 9.16
C ALA A 111 -6.23 -0.53 9.30
N ALA A 112 -6.73 0.03 10.40
CA ALA A 112 -8.17 0.21 10.61
C ALA A 112 -8.78 1.12 9.54
N ALA A 113 -8.11 2.22 9.22
CA ALA A 113 -8.57 3.14 8.17
C ALA A 113 -8.60 2.45 6.80
N LEU A 114 -7.58 1.63 6.50
CA LEU A 114 -7.52 0.89 5.25
C LEU A 114 -8.66 -0.13 5.14
N LEU A 115 -8.93 -0.87 6.20
CA LEU A 115 -10.01 -1.86 6.20
C LEU A 115 -11.38 -1.20 6.01
N ASP A 116 -11.60 -0.07 6.66
CA ASP A 116 -12.84 0.69 6.50
C ASP A 116 -12.99 1.21 5.07
N TRP A 117 -11.91 1.76 4.51
CA TRP A 117 -11.88 2.21 3.12
C TRP A 117 -12.19 1.06 2.16
N ALA A 118 -11.56 -0.10 2.38
CA ALA A 118 -11.74 -1.28 1.53
C ALA A 118 -13.17 -1.77 1.54
N LYS A 119 -13.81 -1.79 2.71
CA LYS A 119 -15.24 -2.17 2.82
C LYS A 119 -16.12 -1.26 1.97
N LYS A 120 -15.85 0.04 1.99
CA LYS A 120 -16.59 1.01 1.20
C LYS A 120 -16.37 0.85 -0.30
N HIS A 121 -15.30 0.15 -0.69
CA HIS A 121 -14.95 -0.11 -2.08
C HIS A 121 -15.20 -1.56 -2.51
N GLY A 122 -16.05 -2.28 -1.78
CA GLY A 122 -16.53 -3.59 -2.17
C GLY A 122 -15.82 -4.78 -1.56
N ALA A 123 -14.87 -4.57 -0.66
CA ALA A 123 -14.19 -5.66 0.00
C ALA A 123 -15.06 -6.29 1.10
N ARG A 124 -15.03 -7.61 1.19
CA ARG A 124 -15.72 -8.35 2.26
C ARG A 124 -14.77 -8.78 3.36
N TYR A 125 -13.50 -8.98 3.02
CA TYR A 125 -12.45 -9.32 3.99
C TYR A 125 -11.11 -8.90 3.42
N ALA A 126 -10.08 -8.91 4.26
CA ALA A 126 -8.74 -8.51 3.85
C ALA A 126 -7.70 -9.55 4.23
N GLU A 127 -6.66 -9.65 3.42
CA GLU A 127 -5.54 -10.53 3.63
C GLU A 127 -4.25 -9.76 3.36
N LEU A 128 -3.29 -9.86 4.28
CA LEU A 128 -2.01 -9.18 4.15
C LEU A 128 -0.97 -10.13 3.60
N ASN A 129 -0.22 -9.66 2.62
CA ASN A 129 0.90 -10.42 2.07
C ASN A 129 2.13 -10.23 2.94
N TYR A 130 2.53 -11.26 3.66
CA TYR A 130 3.72 -11.21 4.50
C TYR A 130 5.03 -11.44 3.74
N GLY A 131 4.96 -11.86 2.50
CA GLY A 131 6.15 -12.14 1.70
C GLY A 131 7.05 -13.21 2.28
N GLY A 132 6.53 -14.08 3.15
CA GLY A 132 7.31 -15.10 3.81
C GLY A 132 8.23 -14.61 4.92
N ASN A 133 8.18 -13.32 5.26
CA ASN A 133 9.01 -12.73 6.29
C ASN A 133 8.17 -12.40 7.53
N GLU A 134 8.43 -13.11 8.62
CA GLU A 134 7.63 -12.96 9.85
C GLU A 134 7.72 -11.57 10.47
N ARG A 135 8.82 -10.86 10.28
CA ARG A 135 8.96 -9.49 10.80
C ARG A 135 7.92 -8.53 10.22
N ARG A 136 7.31 -8.87 9.12
CA ARG A 136 6.30 -8.05 8.47
C ARG A 136 4.88 -8.31 8.98
N ARG A 137 4.70 -9.26 9.88
CA ARG A 137 3.38 -9.62 10.42
C ARG A 137 2.82 -8.58 11.39
N HIS A 138 3.67 -7.72 11.88
CA HIS A 138 3.31 -6.69 12.82
C HIS A 138 3.31 -5.34 12.13
#